data_feb17422ec12181cedc211c068cd7d2c
#
_entry.id   feb17422ec12181cedc211c068cd7d2c
#
_cell.length_a   1.000
_cell.length_b   1.000
_cell.length_c   1.000
_cell.angle_alpha   90.00
_cell.angle_beta   90.00
_cell.angle_gamma   90.00
#
_symmetry.space_group_name_H-M   'P 1'
#
loop_
_entity.id
_entity.type
_entity.pdbx_description
1 polymer ?
#
loop_
_entity_poly.entity_id
_entity_poly.type
_entity_poly.pdbx_seq_one_letter_code
_entity_poly.pdbx_strand_id
1 'polypeptide(L)'
;MRTAIVVGSGAGGATVARELQGAFEVTVLEAGRPFRRLGLDRATIERLRDSRVLFDPRLIRAAFPSMQVRRSGDMYLVNGIGVGGTTPMATGNGIRADGALRALGIDLDPEFDQIGREIHLSTAHQARWHPTTRRLFAACADLDLDPRPIPKMTTGRAACRHCGRCVLGCPYGAKWDSRRYLDEAVARGARLVTGCRVERLTVRDGRATGVVSRGAFGRRAPSAARPGSR
;
A
#
# COMPACT_ATOMS: atom_id res chain seq x y z
N MET A 1 0.30 29.85 4.58
CA MET A 1 -0.19 28.49 4.71
C MET A 1 0.88 27.67 5.42
N ARG A 2 0.53 26.79 6.34
CA ARG A 2 1.51 25.92 7.01
C ARG A 2 2.00 24.86 6.03
N THR A 3 3.25 24.40 6.16
CA THR A 3 3.84 23.35 5.31
C THR A 3 3.87 22.02 6.06
N ALA A 4 3.68 20.92 5.34
CA ALA A 4 3.80 19.57 5.87
C ALA A 4 4.64 18.70 4.95
N ILE A 5 5.53 17.90 5.53
CA ILE A 5 6.29 16.87 4.82
C ILE A 5 5.76 15.51 5.27
N VAL A 6 5.28 14.72 4.32
CA VAL A 6 4.83 13.34 4.52
C VAL A 6 5.92 12.41 4.02
N VAL A 7 6.43 11.54 4.86
CA VAL A 7 7.50 10.60 4.52
C VAL A 7 6.91 9.24 4.16
N GLY A 8 7.05 8.85 2.91
CA GLY A 8 6.49 7.63 2.32
C GLY A 8 5.09 7.85 1.73
N SER A 9 4.81 7.12 0.64
CA SER A 9 3.55 7.19 -0.11
C SER A 9 2.69 5.91 0.01
N GLY A 10 2.99 5.07 1.00
CA GLY A 10 2.17 3.90 1.33
C GLY A 10 0.78 4.29 1.87
N ALA A 11 0.01 3.31 2.36
CA ALA A 11 -1.36 3.55 2.85
C ALA A 11 -1.46 4.74 3.81
N GLY A 12 -0.67 4.74 4.89
CA GLY A 12 -0.70 5.82 5.89
C GLY A 12 -0.30 7.18 5.32
N GLY A 13 0.82 7.24 4.56
CA GLY A 13 1.27 8.51 3.99
C GLY A 13 0.32 9.07 2.94
N ALA A 14 -0.28 8.24 2.11
CA ALA A 14 -1.28 8.67 1.13
C ALA A 14 -2.54 9.20 1.80
N THR A 15 -3.01 8.53 2.87
CA THR A 15 -4.16 9.00 3.68
C THR A 15 -3.86 10.35 4.31
N VAL A 16 -2.73 10.47 5.02
CA VAL A 16 -2.33 11.75 5.64
C VAL A 16 -2.19 12.87 4.61
N ALA A 17 -1.57 12.58 3.45
CA ALA A 17 -1.42 13.56 2.39
C ALA A 17 -2.76 14.05 1.87
N ARG A 18 -3.76 13.17 1.75
CA ARG A 18 -5.13 13.53 1.34
C ARG A 18 -5.84 14.39 2.37
N GLU A 19 -5.77 13.99 3.64
CA GLU A 19 -6.50 14.65 4.74
C GLU A 19 -5.92 16.02 5.09
N LEU A 20 -4.62 16.25 4.86
CA LEU A 20 -3.99 17.55 5.14
C LEU A 20 -4.26 18.62 4.07
N GLN A 21 -4.91 18.26 2.94
CA GLN A 21 -5.23 19.23 1.89
C GLN A 21 -6.17 20.33 2.39
N GLY A 22 -5.93 21.56 1.95
CA GLY A 22 -6.68 22.75 2.37
C GLY A 22 -6.14 23.41 3.64
N ALA A 23 -5.52 22.65 4.56
CA ALA A 23 -4.91 23.19 5.79
C ALA A 23 -3.39 23.39 5.67
N PHE A 24 -2.73 22.58 4.81
CA PHE A 24 -1.28 22.59 4.64
C PHE A 24 -0.89 22.56 3.15
N GLU A 25 0.28 23.15 2.86
CA GLU A 25 1.03 22.86 1.64
C GLU A 25 1.79 21.55 1.83
N VAL A 26 1.32 20.48 1.18
CA VAL A 26 1.80 19.12 1.43
C VAL A 26 2.86 18.71 0.41
N THR A 27 4.00 18.21 0.89
CA THR A 27 4.99 17.53 0.07
C THR A 27 5.17 16.09 0.55
N VAL A 28 4.93 15.12 -0.34
CA VAL A 28 5.14 13.68 -0.09
C VAL A 28 6.49 13.27 -0.65
N LEU A 29 7.35 12.69 0.19
CA LEU A 29 8.67 12.19 -0.20
C LEU A 29 8.65 10.66 -0.23
N GLU A 30 8.80 10.07 -1.41
CA GLU A 30 8.79 8.62 -1.62
C GLU A 30 10.17 8.12 -2.04
N ALA A 31 10.67 7.10 -1.34
CA ALA A 31 12.01 6.55 -1.59
C ALA A 31 12.11 5.82 -2.93
N GLY A 32 11.03 5.18 -3.35
CA GLY A 32 10.98 4.43 -4.60
C GLY A 32 10.50 5.25 -5.78
N ARG A 33 10.41 4.58 -6.93
CA ARG A 33 9.85 5.12 -8.17
C ARG A 33 8.38 4.68 -8.32
N PRO A 34 7.64 5.23 -9.30
CA PRO A 34 6.31 4.74 -9.62
C PRO A 34 6.34 3.22 -9.91
N PHE A 35 5.41 2.50 -9.30
CA PHE A 35 5.28 1.06 -9.50
C PHE A 35 4.90 0.78 -10.95
N ARG A 36 5.75 0.11 -11.68
CA ARG A 36 5.45 -0.38 -13.03
C ARG A 36 4.69 -1.70 -12.90
N ARG A 37 3.53 -1.78 -13.52
CA ARG A 37 2.82 -3.05 -13.65
C ARG A 37 3.71 -4.00 -14.44
N LEU A 38 3.92 -5.20 -13.90
CA LEU A 38 4.60 -6.23 -14.66
C LEU A 38 3.63 -6.74 -15.72
N GLY A 39 3.97 -6.48 -16.94
CA GLY A 39 3.25 -6.96 -18.13
C GLY A 39 3.46 -8.46 -18.39
N LEU A 40 3.78 -9.24 -17.35
CA LEU A 40 3.95 -10.69 -17.47
C LEU A 40 2.60 -11.33 -17.77
N ASP A 41 2.55 -12.11 -18.84
CA ASP A 41 1.40 -12.94 -19.13
C ASP A 41 1.26 -14.09 -18.11
N ARG A 42 0.10 -14.73 -18.11
CA ARG A 42 -0.18 -15.83 -17.18
C ARG A 42 0.79 -16.99 -17.35
N ALA A 43 1.13 -17.35 -18.59
CA ALA A 43 2.01 -18.47 -18.89
C ALA A 43 3.44 -18.20 -18.41
N THR A 44 3.93 -16.98 -18.49
CA THR A 44 5.23 -16.57 -17.96
C THR A 44 5.25 -16.65 -16.43
N ILE A 45 4.18 -16.22 -15.76
CA ILE A 45 4.08 -16.31 -14.30
C ILE A 45 4.03 -17.77 -13.85
N GLU A 46 3.29 -18.62 -14.54
CA GLU A 46 3.21 -20.06 -14.24
C GLU A 46 4.58 -20.73 -14.43
N ARG A 47 5.29 -20.44 -15.53
CA ARG A 47 6.66 -20.95 -15.75
C ARG A 47 7.65 -20.48 -14.68
N LEU A 48 7.57 -19.21 -14.25
CA LEU A 48 8.41 -18.69 -13.17
C LEU A 48 8.09 -19.35 -11.84
N ARG A 49 6.83 -19.67 -11.56
CA ARG A 49 6.44 -20.43 -10.38
C ARG A 49 7.01 -21.85 -10.41
N ASP A 50 6.86 -22.54 -11.53
CA ASP A 50 7.29 -23.93 -11.69
C ASP A 50 8.82 -24.06 -11.67
N SER A 51 9.55 -23.05 -12.15
CA SER A 51 11.01 -22.98 -12.06
C SER A 51 11.56 -22.67 -10.66
N ARG A 52 10.69 -22.45 -9.65
CA ARG A 52 11.03 -22.01 -8.29
C ARG A 52 11.75 -20.65 -8.20
N VAL A 53 11.94 -19.94 -9.30
CA VAL A 53 12.57 -18.61 -9.36
C VAL A 53 11.87 -17.60 -8.47
N LEU A 54 10.55 -17.73 -8.32
CA LEU A 54 9.75 -16.85 -7.45
C LEU A 54 9.99 -17.07 -5.95
N PHE A 55 10.75 -18.09 -5.55
CA PHE A 55 11.08 -18.38 -4.16
C PHE A 55 12.52 -17.97 -3.79
N ASP A 56 13.34 -17.55 -4.77
CA ASP A 56 14.67 -17.01 -4.48
C ASP A 56 14.58 -15.48 -4.28
N PRO A 57 14.91 -14.97 -3.05
CA PRO A 57 14.88 -13.54 -2.76
C PRO A 57 15.77 -12.67 -3.67
N ARG A 58 16.86 -13.24 -4.22
CA ARG A 58 17.78 -12.56 -5.12
C ARG A 58 17.14 -12.35 -6.48
N LEU A 59 16.48 -13.39 -6.98
CA LEU A 59 15.79 -13.36 -8.27
C LEU A 59 14.52 -12.51 -8.20
N ILE A 60 13.77 -12.57 -7.07
CA ILE A 60 12.65 -11.67 -6.82
C ILE A 60 13.13 -10.22 -6.86
N ARG A 61 14.24 -9.89 -6.20
CA ARG A 61 14.78 -8.53 -6.16
C ARG A 61 15.24 -8.04 -7.54
N ALA A 62 15.82 -8.91 -8.35
CA ALA A 62 16.24 -8.58 -9.72
C ALA A 62 15.04 -8.38 -10.65
N ALA A 63 14.04 -9.27 -10.59
CA ALA A 63 12.84 -9.19 -11.41
C ALA A 63 11.87 -8.07 -10.96
N PHE A 64 11.89 -7.72 -9.67
CA PHE A 64 10.97 -6.78 -9.05
C PHE A 64 11.73 -5.75 -8.20
N PRO A 65 12.42 -4.78 -8.81
CA PRO A 65 13.25 -3.82 -8.08
C PRO A 65 12.48 -2.94 -7.08
N SER A 66 11.16 -2.86 -7.21
CA SER A 66 10.29 -2.20 -6.24
C SER A 66 9.88 -3.10 -5.07
N MET A 67 10.33 -4.35 -5.03
CA MET A 67 10.08 -5.26 -3.91
C MET A 67 11.34 -5.40 -3.06
N GLN A 68 11.17 -5.22 -1.76
CA GLN A 68 12.20 -5.52 -0.77
C GLN A 68 11.82 -6.82 -0.06
N VAL A 69 12.67 -7.83 -0.19
CA VAL A 69 12.51 -9.11 0.49
C VAL A 69 13.57 -9.21 1.57
N ARG A 70 13.14 -9.42 2.81
CA ARG A 70 14.00 -9.63 3.98
C ARG A 70 13.63 -10.95 4.64
N ARG A 71 14.63 -11.73 5.03
CA ARG A 71 14.43 -12.91 5.88
C ARG A 71 14.51 -12.49 7.34
N SER A 72 13.55 -12.94 8.14
CA SER A 72 13.53 -12.77 9.59
C SER A 72 13.14 -14.11 10.22
N GLY A 73 14.10 -14.84 10.77
CA GLY A 73 13.90 -16.22 11.21
C GLY A 73 13.40 -17.09 10.08
N ASP A 74 12.27 -17.74 10.26
CA ASP A 74 11.64 -18.64 9.29
C ASP A 74 10.64 -17.93 8.35
N MET A 75 10.52 -16.60 8.46
CA MET A 75 9.62 -15.80 7.65
C MET A 75 10.34 -14.95 6.61
N TYR A 76 9.68 -14.74 5.48
CA TYR A 76 10.07 -13.74 4.49
C TYR A 76 9.15 -12.52 4.59
N LEU A 77 9.73 -11.35 4.88
CA LEU A 77 9.02 -10.08 4.86
C LEU A 77 9.17 -9.45 3.48
N VAL A 78 8.06 -9.21 2.82
CA VAL A 78 8.01 -8.60 1.48
C VAL A 78 7.33 -7.25 1.57
N ASN A 79 8.08 -6.19 1.25
CA ASN A 79 7.58 -4.82 1.26
C ASN A 79 7.73 -4.19 -0.12
N GLY A 80 6.80 -3.32 -0.49
CA GLY A 80 6.92 -2.44 -1.65
C GLY A 80 7.68 -1.17 -1.32
N ILE A 81 8.65 -0.80 -2.17
CA ILE A 81 9.31 0.51 -2.15
C ILE A 81 9.00 1.19 -3.47
N GLY A 82 8.05 2.12 -3.43
CA GLY A 82 7.57 2.84 -4.60
C GLY A 82 6.26 3.54 -4.31
N VAL A 83 5.76 4.27 -5.29
CA VAL A 83 4.50 5.02 -5.15
C VAL A 83 3.34 4.08 -4.81
N GLY A 84 2.71 4.30 -3.67
CA GLY A 84 1.69 3.44 -3.09
C GLY A 84 2.21 2.42 -2.08
N GLY A 85 3.54 2.36 -1.85
CA GLY A 85 4.17 1.45 -0.90
C GLY A 85 3.89 -0.02 -1.21
N THR A 86 3.45 -0.79 -0.22
CA THR A 86 3.10 -2.21 -0.38
C THR A 86 1.70 -2.43 -0.97
N THR A 87 0.80 -1.44 -0.93
CA THR A 87 -0.62 -1.63 -1.33
C THR A 87 -0.82 -2.05 -2.78
N PRO A 88 -0.02 -1.58 -3.78
CA PRO A 88 -0.11 -2.09 -5.15
C PRO A 88 0.16 -3.58 -5.27
N MET A 89 0.98 -4.15 -4.38
CA MET A 89 1.39 -5.56 -4.38
C MET A 89 0.66 -6.40 -3.34
N ALA A 90 -0.20 -5.80 -2.51
CA ALA A 90 -1.02 -6.53 -1.55
C ALA A 90 -2.15 -7.28 -2.26
N THR A 91 -2.65 -8.34 -1.61
CA THR A 91 -3.76 -9.15 -2.13
C THR A 91 -5.09 -8.41 -2.17
N GLY A 92 -5.18 -7.23 -1.58
CA GLY A 92 -6.40 -6.43 -1.50
C GLY A 92 -7.42 -6.99 -0.51
N ASN A 93 -6.97 -7.67 0.53
CA ASN A 93 -7.82 -8.11 1.63
C ASN A 93 -8.13 -6.93 2.54
N GLY A 94 -9.42 -6.74 2.87
CA GLY A 94 -9.92 -5.68 3.75
C GLY A 94 -10.35 -6.20 5.10
N ILE A 95 -9.52 -7.04 5.74
CA ILE A 95 -9.81 -7.55 7.08
C ILE A 95 -9.54 -6.43 8.09
N ARG A 96 -10.50 -6.22 8.97
CA ARG A 96 -10.34 -5.34 10.12
C ARG A 96 -9.49 -6.05 11.18
N ALA A 97 -8.43 -5.40 11.67
CA ALA A 97 -7.49 -5.96 12.63
C ALA A 97 -7.08 -4.91 13.68
N ASP A 98 -8.06 -4.40 14.43
CA ASP A 98 -7.88 -3.34 15.44
C ASP A 98 -7.97 -3.84 16.91
N GLY A 99 -8.04 -5.14 17.14
CA GLY A 99 -8.20 -5.70 18.48
C GLY A 99 -7.15 -5.24 19.48
N ALA A 100 -5.88 -5.12 19.07
CA ALA A 100 -4.81 -4.60 19.91
C ALA A 100 -5.01 -3.11 20.27
N LEU A 101 -5.55 -2.30 19.36
CA LEU A 101 -5.84 -0.88 19.61
C LEU A 101 -7.03 -0.73 20.54
N ARG A 102 -8.07 -1.53 20.36
CA ARG A 102 -9.23 -1.57 21.26
C ARG A 102 -8.82 -1.95 22.70
N ALA A 103 -7.88 -2.89 22.86
CA ALA A 103 -7.35 -3.26 24.16
C ALA A 103 -6.61 -2.09 24.86
N LEU A 104 -6.14 -1.10 24.09
CA LEU A 104 -5.55 0.15 24.58
C LEU A 104 -6.58 1.28 24.73
N GLY A 105 -7.89 1.00 24.58
CA GLY A 105 -8.96 1.99 24.67
C GLY A 105 -9.07 2.89 23.43
N ILE A 106 -8.41 2.55 22.32
CA ILE A 106 -8.48 3.31 21.06
C ILE A 106 -9.62 2.74 20.24
N ASP A 107 -10.71 3.49 20.08
CA ASP A 107 -11.83 3.17 19.19
C ASP A 107 -11.62 3.83 17.82
N LEU A 108 -11.64 3.00 16.76
CA LEU A 108 -11.53 3.42 15.37
C LEU A 108 -12.76 3.02 14.54
N ASP A 109 -13.90 2.77 15.18
CA ASP A 109 -15.13 2.40 14.48
C ASP A 109 -15.55 3.42 13.42
N PRO A 110 -15.57 4.74 13.73
CA PRO A 110 -15.93 5.76 12.74
C PRO A 110 -15.00 5.76 11.53
N GLU A 111 -13.68 5.61 11.74
CA GLU A 111 -12.68 5.60 10.69
C GLU A 111 -12.78 4.33 9.82
N PHE A 112 -13.03 3.17 10.43
CA PHE A 112 -13.26 1.93 9.68
C PHE A 112 -14.53 2.00 8.84
N ASP A 113 -15.60 2.58 9.35
CA ASP A 113 -16.85 2.77 8.62
C ASP A 113 -16.67 3.74 7.46
N GLN A 114 -15.95 4.85 7.67
CA GLN A 114 -15.63 5.81 6.61
C GLN A 114 -14.80 5.13 5.52
N ILE A 115 -13.70 4.48 5.88
CA ILE A 115 -12.81 3.79 4.93
C ILE A 115 -13.56 2.68 4.20
N GLY A 116 -14.41 1.92 4.90
CA GLY A 116 -15.21 0.85 4.30
C GLY A 116 -16.12 1.34 3.17
N ARG A 117 -16.71 2.53 3.34
CA ARG A 117 -17.51 3.17 2.28
C ARG A 117 -16.66 3.67 1.11
N GLU A 118 -15.49 4.26 1.39
CA GLU A 118 -14.61 4.85 0.37
C GLU A 118 -13.88 3.78 -0.48
N ILE A 119 -13.46 2.69 0.15
CA ILE A 119 -12.67 1.62 -0.49
C ILE A 119 -13.55 0.56 -1.17
N HIS A 120 -14.86 0.61 -1.01
CA HIS A 120 -15.77 -0.41 -1.55
C HIS A 120 -15.39 -1.85 -1.15
N LEU A 121 -15.42 -2.14 0.13
CA LEU A 121 -15.22 -3.50 0.62
C LEU A 121 -16.35 -4.41 0.12
N SER A 122 -15.97 -5.56 -0.46
CA SER A 122 -16.94 -6.48 -1.07
C SER A 122 -16.55 -7.93 -0.88
N THR A 123 -17.54 -8.76 -0.56
CA THR A 123 -17.46 -10.23 -0.54
C THR A 123 -18.07 -10.86 -1.79
N ALA A 124 -18.50 -10.07 -2.78
CA ALA A 124 -19.18 -10.54 -4.00
C ALA A 124 -18.36 -11.57 -4.81
N HIS A 125 -17.05 -11.65 -4.59
CA HIS A 125 -16.20 -12.69 -5.17
C HIS A 125 -16.60 -14.11 -4.74
N GLN A 126 -17.33 -14.28 -3.63
CA GLN A 126 -17.82 -15.57 -3.12
C GLN A 126 -18.68 -16.29 -4.15
N ALA A 127 -19.47 -15.57 -4.93
CA ALA A 127 -20.30 -16.13 -5.99
C ALA A 127 -19.50 -16.88 -7.06
N ARG A 128 -18.22 -16.54 -7.20
CA ARG A 128 -17.30 -17.10 -8.20
C ARG A 128 -16.23 -18.01 -7.60
N TRP A 129 -16.39 -18.48 -6.37
CA TRP A 129 -15.46 -19.41 -5.78
C TRP A 129 -15.40 -20.73 -6.56
N HIS A 130 -14.18 -21.26 -6.66
CA HIS A 130 -13.98 -22.61 -7.19
C HIS A 130 -14.72 -23.64 -6.34
N PRO A 131 -15.24 -24.74 -6.92
CA PRO A 131 -15.93 -25.79 -6.15
C PRO A 131 -15.13 -26.30 -4.94
N THR A 132 -13.81 -26.45 -5.06
CA THR A 132 -12.95 -26.86 -3.94
C THR A 132 -12.98 -25.85 -2.78
N THR A 133 -12.97 -24.55 -3.07
CA THR A 133 -13.05 -23.50 -2.04
C THR A 133 -14.41 -23.54 -1.33
N ARG A 134 -15.49 -23.78 -2.07
CA ARG A 134 -16.84 -23.92 -1.47
C ARG A 134 -16.94 -25.14 -0.56
N ARG A 135 -16.37 -26.29 -0.99
CA ARG A 135 -16.34 -27.51 -0.17
C ARG A 135 -15.54 -27.30 1.11
N LEU A 136 -14.35 -26.67 1.01
CA LEU A 136 -13.54 -26.36 2.19
C LEU A 136 -14.29 -25.44 3.14
N PHE A 137 -14.93 -24.40 2.61
CA PHE A 137 -15.69 -23.44 3.41
C PHE A 137 -16.86 -24.13 4.14
N ALA A 138 -17.60 -24.99 3.46
CA ALA A 138 -18.66 -25.79 4.05
C ALA A 138 -18.14 -26.73 5.15
N ALA A 139 -17.08 -27.48 4.87
CA ALA A 139 -16.46 -28.37 5.86
C ALA A 139 -15.96 -27.62 7.11
N CYS A 140 -15.43 -26.41 6.95
CA CYS A 140 -15.06 -25.57 8.10
C CYS A 140 -16.28 -25.13 8.90
N ALA A 141 -17.40 -24.82 8.23
CA ALA A 141 -18.66 -24.48 8.92
C ALA A 141 -19.24 -25.68 9.67
N ASP A 142 -19.20 -26.87 9.08
CA ASP A 142 -19.66 -28.13 9.71
C ASP A 142 -18.83 -28.49 10.96
N LEU A 143 -17.61 -27.97 11.06
CA LEU A 143 -16.69 -28.13 12.21
C LEU A 143 -16.77 -26.94 13.19
N ASP A 144 -17.75 -26.08 13.09
CA ASP A 144 -17.93 -24.89 13.95
C ASP A 144 -16.72 -23.93 13.97
N LEU A 145 -15.92 -23.87 12.88
CA LEU A 145 -14.75 -22.99 12.77
C LEU A 145 -15.11 -21.56 12.35
N ASP A 146 -16.38 -21.20 12.25
CA ASP A 146 -16.89 -19.87 11.85
C ASP A 146 -16.14 -19.27 10.62
N PRO A 147 -16.08 -19.98 9.47
CA PRO A 147 -15.40 -19.47 8.29
C PRO A 147 -16.10 -18.23 7.75
N ARG A 148 -15.34 -17.21 7.40
CA ARG A 148 -15.89 -15.96 6.84
C ARG A 148 -15.22 -15.62 5.53
N PRO A 149 -15.97 -15.15 4.51
CA PRO A 149 -15.38 -14.68 3.28
C PRO A 149 -14.59 -13.40 3.56
N ILE A 150 -13.33 -13.35 3.11
CA ILE A 150 -12.47 -12.19 3.30
C ILE A 150 -12.94 -11.04 2.39
N PRO A 151 -13.35 -9.88 2.93
CA PRO A 151 -13.69 -8.72 2.12
C PRO A 151 -12.53 -8.30 1.24
N LYS A 152 -12.80 -7.94 -0.02
CA LYS A 152 -11.81 -7.42 -0.97
C LYS A 152 -11.95 -5.92 -1.12
N MET A 153 -10.81 -5.24 -1.10
CA MET A 153 -10.73 -3.81 -1.42
C MET A 153 -10.87 -3.64 -2.92
N THR A 154 -11.97 -3.03 -3.36
CA THR A 154 -12.25 -2.78 -4.77
C THR A 154 -12.33 -1.28 -5.06
N THR A 155 -12.25 -0.92 -6.33
CA THR A 155 -12.39 0.48 -6.74
C THR A 155 -13.83 0.89 -6.98
N GLY A 156 -14.75 -0.06 -7.02
CA GLY A 156 -16.13 0.17 -7.45
C GLY A 156 -16.28 0.56 -8.94
N ARG A 157 -15.18 0.87 -9.63
CA ARG A 157 -15.18 1.37 -11.02
C ARG A 157 -15.04 0.28 -12.07
N ALA A 158 -14.44 -0.85 -11.72
CA ALA A 158 -14.22 -1.97 -12.63
C ALA A 158 -14.47 -3.30 -11.94
N ALA A 159 -15.09 -4.23 -12.64
CA ALA A 159 -15.35 -5.57 -12.12
C ALA A 159 -14.06 -6.37 -11.96
N CYS A 160 -13.89 -7.04 -10.82
CA CYS A 160 -12.81 -7.98 -10.59
C CYS A 160 -12.99 -9.19 -11.52
N ARG A 161 -11.95 -9.54 -12.29
CA ARG A 161 -11.94 -10.70 -13.19
C ARG A 161 -11.45 -11.99 -12.54
N HIS A 162 -11.21 -12.01 -11.24
CA HIS A 162 -10.74 -13.17 -10.46
C HIS A 162 -9.47 -13.82 -11.04
N CYS A 163 -8.58 -13.03 -11.62
CA CYS A 163 -7.39 -13.50 -12.31
C CYS A 163 -6.23 -13.93 -11.37
N GLY A 164 -6.36 -13.75 -10.05
CA GLY A 164 -5.33 -14.12 -9.06
C GLY A 164 -4.08 -13.23 -9.04
N ARG A 165 -4.01 -12.17 -9.85
CA ARG A 165 -2.80 -11.34 -10.04
C ARG A 165 -2.71 -10.13 -9.10
N CYS A 166 -3.42 -10.13 -7.99
CA CYS A 166 -3.46 -8.97 -7.08
C CYS A 166 -2.07 -8.54 -6.59
N VAL A 167 -1.18 -9.49 -6.29
CA VAL A 167 0.18 -9.23 -5.81
C VAL A 167 1.13 -8.66 -6.87
N LEU A 168 0.78 -8.76 -8.15
CA LEU A 168 1.54 -8.21 -9.28
C LEU A 168 1.03 -6.84 -9.72
N GLY A 169 0.10 -6.25 -8.96
CA GLY A 169 -0.68 -5.10 -9.35
C GLY A 169 -1.87 -5.51 -10.23
N CYS A 170 -3.04 -4.91 -9.97
CA CYS A 170 -4.25 -5.24 -10.73
C CYS A 170 -4.20 -4.65 -12.14
N PRO A 171 -4.13 -5.46 -13.22
CA PRO A 171 -4.07 -4.93 -14.58
C PRO A 171 -5.40 -4.29 -15.03
N TYR A 172 -6.50 -4.61 -14.34
CA TYR A 172 -7.84 -4.16 -14.69
C TYR A 172 -8.30 -2.93 -13.88
N GLY A 173 -7.47 -2.42 -12.96
CA GLY A 173 -7.86 -1.31 -12.09
C GLY A 173 -9.01 -1.61 -11.12
N ALA A 174 -9.36 -2.90 -10.93
CA ALA A 174 -10.46 -3.32 -10.07
C ALA A 174 -10.09 -3.36 -8.58
N LYS A 175 -8.81 -3.62 -8.26
CA LYS A 175 -8.30 -3.59 -6.88
C LYS A 175 -7.97 -2.17 -6.47
N TRP A 176 -8.43 -1.77 -5.29
CA TRP A 176 -8.02 -0.52 -4.67
C TRP A 176 -6.57 -0.61 -4.18
N ASP A 177 -5.81 0.47 -4.30
CA ASP A 177 -4.54 0.71 -3.62
C ASP A 177 -4.37 2.20 -3.30
N SER A 178 -3.43 2.53 -2.42
CA SER A 178 -3.28 3.87 -1.86
C SER A 178 -2.86 4.95 -2.88
N ARG A 179 -2.47 4.57 -4.09
CA ARG A 179 -2.19 5.54 -5.17
C ARG A 179 -3.41 6.40 -5.48
N ARG A 180 -4.61 5.87 -5.27
CA ARG A 180 -5.85 6.67 -5.46
C ARG A 180 -5.91 7.87 -4.52
N TYR A 181 -5.63 7.65 -3.23
CA TYR A 181 -5.60 8.76 -2.27
C TYR A 181 -4.47 9.73 -2.57
N LEU A 182 -3.35 9.21 -3.05
CA LEU A 182 -2.23 10.05 -3.47
C LEU A 182 -2.57 10.88 -4.71
N ASP A 183 -3.24 10.29 -5.70
CA ASP A 183 -3.72 11.01 -6.90
C ASP A 183 -4.72 12.12 -6.51
N GLU A 184 -5.63 11.83 -5.57
CA GLU A 184 -6.55 12.83 -5.02
C GLU A 184 -5.83 13.98 -4.30
N ALA A 185 -4.79 13.65 -3.51
CA ALA A 185 -3.97 14.66 -2.83
C ALA A 185 -3.22 15.53 -3.84
N VAL A 186 -2.62 14.94 -4.87
CA VAL A 186 -1.90 15.65 -5.93
C VAL A 186 -2.86 16.52 -6.75
N ALA A 187 -4.06 16.04 -7.07
CA ALA A 187 -5.08 16.84 -7.76
C ALA A 187 -5.54 18.06 -6.96
N ARG A 188 -5.38 18.03 -5.62
CA ARG A 188 -5.66 19.15 -4.72
C ARG A 188 -4.43 19.99 -4.38
N GLY A 189 -3.28 19.75 -5.02
CA GLY A 189 -2.07 20.57 -4.90
C GLY A 189 -0.94 19.98 -4.09
N ALA A 190 -1.03 18.74 -3.58
CA ALA A 190 0.11 18.07 -2.96
C ALA A 190 1.22 17.82 -3.98
N ARG A 191 2.47 17.98 -3.57
CA ARG A 191 3.64 17.66 -4.38
C ARG A 191 4.19 16.30 -4.02
N LEU A 192 4.27 15.39 -4.99
CA LEU A 192 4.91 14.08 -4.86
C LEU A 192 6.34 14.11 -5.43
N VAL A 193 7.32 13.77 -4.60
CA VAL A 193 8.73 13.64 -4.99
C VAL A 193 9.14 12.18 -4.84
N THR A 194 9.47 11.51 -5.95
CA THR A 194 9.89 10.11 -5.99
C THR A 194 11.40 9.96 -6.07
N GLY A 195 11.92 8.78 -5.70
CA GLY A 195 13.36 8.55 -5.66
C GLY A 195 14.07 9.37 -4.56
N CYS A 196 13.33 9.79 -3.55
CA CYS A 196 13.78 10.65 -2.46
C CYS A 196 13.69 9.89 -1.13
N ARG A 197 14.79 9.29 -0.69
CA ARG A 197 14.87 8.57 0.58
C ARG A 197 15.18 9.51 1.71
N VAL A 198 14.24 9.66 2.63
CA VAL A 198 14.48 10.38 3.89
C VAL A 198 15.34 9.52 4.82
N GLU A 199 16.40 10.12 5.36
CA GLU A 199 17.34 9.45 6.25
C GLU A 199 17.12 9.84 7.70
N ARG A 200 16.77 11.12 7.96
CA ARG A 200 16.52 11.63 9.30
C ARG A 200 15.67 12.89 9.30
N LEU A 201 15.05 13.17 10.42
CA LEU A 201 14.40 14.45 10.70
C LEU A 201 15.46 15.48 11.11
N THR A 202 15.22 16.74 10.78
CA THR A 202 15.91 17.88 11.39
C THR A 202 15.01 18.45 12.48
N VAL A 203 15.58 18.60 13.68
CA VAL A 203 14.84 19.11 14.84
C VAL A 203 15.62 20.31 15.41
N ARG A 204 14.92 21.39 15.74
CA ARG A 204 15.45 22.53 16.44
C ARG A 204 14.45 22.93 17.54
N ASP A 205 14.93 23.12 18.76
CA ASP A 205 14.14 23.51 19.92
C ASP A 205 12.88 22.61 20.12
N GLY A 206 13.07 21.27 19.99
CA GLY A 206 12.01 20.29 20.13
C GLY A 206 10.99 20.23 18.97
N ARG A 207 11.19 21.00 17.93
CA ARG A 207 10.28 21.04 16.75
C ARG A 207 10.94 20.50 15.51
N ALA A 208 10.18 19.70 14.74
CA ALA A 208 10.62 19.25 13.42
C ALA A 208 10.67 20.43 12.45
N THR A 209 11.83 20.71 11.88
CA THR A 209 12.07 21.83 10.95
C THR A 209 12.27 21.36 9.51
N GLY A 210 12.37 20.05 9.28
CA GLY A 210 12.53 19.48 7.96
C GLY A 210 13.07 18.05 8.00
N VAL A 211 13.57 17.59 6.87
CA VAL A 211 14.17 16.27 6.72
C VAL A 211 15.47 16.34 5.94
N VAL A 212 16.37 15.40 6.21
CA VAL A 212 17.52 15.13 5.35
C VAL A 212 17.19 13.93 4.49
N SER A 213 17.32 14.09 3.19
CA SER A 213 17.02 13.04 2.23
C SER A 213 18.16 12.85 1.23
N ARG A 214 18.24 11.64 0.66
CA ARG A 214 19.13 11.30 -0.43
C ARG A 214 18.28 10.98 -1.67
N GLY A 215 18.58 11.65 -2.79
CA GLY A 215 17.96 11.38 -4.08
C GLY A 215 18.46 10.07 -4.70
N ALA A 216 17.74 9.55 -5.69
CA ALA A 216 18.11 8.31 -6.41
C ALA A 216 19.51 8.37 -7.07
N PHE A 217 20.08 9.55 -7.25
CA PHE A 217 21.39 9.81 -7.86
C PHE A 217 22.40 10.50 -6.91
N GLY A 218 22.21 10.37 -5.60
CA GLY A 218 23.16 10.92 -4.63
C GLY A 218 23.11 12.45 -4.43
N ARG A 219 22.24 13.18 -5.12
CA ARG A 219 22.04 14.61 -4.90
C ARG A 219 21.19 14.84 -3.66
N ARG A 220 21.67 15.68 -2.74
CA ARG A 220 20.84 16.17 -1.63
C ARG A 220 19.68 16.99 -2.22
N ALA A 221 18.45 16.57 -1.96
CA ALA A 221 17.32 17.41 -2.25
C ALA A 221 17.36 18.67 -1.36
N PRO A 222 17.04 19.86 -1.89
CA PRO A 222 17.01 21.06 -1.09
C PRO A 222 16.03 20.87 0.07
N SER A 223 16.42 21.31 1.26
CA SER A 223 15.57 21.30 2.45
C SER A 223 14.36 22.19 2.17
N ALA A 224 13.21 21.57 2.01
CA ALA A 224 11.96 22.32 1.85
C ALA A 224 11.41 22.65 3.23
N ALA A 225 11.92 23.71 3.83
CA ALA A 225 11.21 24.55 4.79
C ALA A 225 12.08 25.80 5.02
N ARG A 226 11.75 26.87 4.35
CA ARG A 226 12.08 28.20 4.88
C ARG A 226 11.05 28.51 5.97
N PRO A 227 11.44 28.85 7.19
CA PRO A 227 10.49 29.42 8.14
C PRO A 227 10.05 30.77 7.59
N GLY A 228 8.76 30.91 7.36
CA GLY A 228 8.17 32.21 7.11
C GLY A 228 8.53 33.14 8.27
N SER A 229 9.15 34.25 7.92
CA SER A 229 9.39 35.39 8.80
C SER A 229 8.04 35.96 9.24
N ARG A 230 7.89 36.06 10.57
CA ARG A 230 6.91 36.79 11.39
C ARG A 230 5.57 36.13 11.62
#